data_102c51af7f02c77ffdbb7dab92d5c2ce
#
_entry.id   102c51af7f02c77ffdbb7dab92d5c2ce
#
_cell.length_a   1.000
_cell.length_b   1.000
_cell.length_c   1.000
_cell.angle_alpha   90.00
_cell.angle_beta   90.00
_cell.angle_gamma   90.00
#
_symmetry.space_group_name_H-M   'P 1'
#
loop_
_entity.id
_entity.type
_entity.pdbx_description
1 polymer ?
#
loop_
_entity_poly.entity_id
_entity_poly.type
_entity_poly.pdbx_seq_one_letter_code
_entity_poly.pdbx_strand_id
1 'polypeptide(L)'
;MLSKLTRWFDDRRRDRALRSHPIPDALWQETVARLPFLATLSPDALGRLRELTSLFVAKKSFSTAHGLELTDAMIVAIAAQACLPVLNLDLSLYDGWVGVVVYPGEFVIRKTVQDEDGVVHEVEQDASGEAWEGGPVILSWEDAQMTDGHDAYNVVIHEFAHKIDMVNGAADGYPPLFRRWHAPHLDAQAWADVFEHAYDQFCARVDAVPDRAWARFERESLIDPYAADHPSEFFAVCSEALFVRPKAFESEFPELYRLLARYYRQDPAGTGALDTP
;
A
#
# COMPACT_ATOMS: atom_id res chain seq x y z
N MET A 1 -10.07 -4.03 -34.96
CA MET A 1 -9.88 -2.61 -35.32
C MET A 1 -10.12 -1.69 -34.12
N LEU A 2 -11.19 -1.87 -33.36
CA LEU A 2 -11.53 -1.10 -32.15
C LEU A 2 -10.40 -1.11 -31.09
N SER A 3 -9.73 -2.24 -30.86
CA SER A 3 -8.64 -2.36 -29.87
C SER A 3 -7.38 -1.54 -30.20
N LYS A 4 -7.11 -1.26 -31.46
CA LYS A 4 -5.98 -0.41 -31.88
C LYS A 4 -6.31 1.08 -31.70
N LEU A 5 -7.58 1.47 -31.89
CA LEU A 5 -8.04 2.83 -31.69
C LEU A 5 -8.08 3.20 -30.20
N THR A 6 -8.62 2.32 -29.36
CA THR A 6 -8.61 2.54 -27.89
C THR A 6 -7.20 2.68 -27.36
N ARG A 7 -6.28 1.77 -27.74
CA ARG A 7 -4.87 1.84 -27.34
C ARG A 7 -4.20 3.16 -27.79
N TRP A 8 -4.46 3.61 -29.01
CA TRP A 8 -3.91 4.87 -29.52
C TRP A 8 -4.43 6.12 -28.75
N PHE A 9 -5.72 6.11 -28.34
CA PHE A 9 -6.27 7.18 -27.51
C PHE A 9 -5.68 7.14 -26.09
N ASP A 10 -5.48 5.95 -25.51
CA ASP A 10 -4.90 5.76 -24.20
C ASP A 10 -3.41 6.20 -24.19
N ASP A 11 -2.65 5.84 -25.20
CA ASP A 11 -1.26 6.30 -25.37
C ASP A 11 -1.18 7.83 -25.47
N ARG A 12 -2.07 8.47 -26.23
CA ARG A 12 -2.09 9.93 -26.33
C ARG A 12 -2.50 10.63 -25.03
N ARG A 13 -3.42 10.04 -24.28
CA ARG A 13 -3.80 10.57 -22.95
C ARG A 13 -2.61 10.45 -21.97
N ARG A 14 -1.95 9.30 -21.98
CA ARG A 14 -0.72 9.07 -21.20
C ARG A 14 0.35 10.10 -21.54
N ASP A 15 0.70 10.25 -22.81
CA ASP A 15 1.70 11.22 -23.27
C ASP A 15 1.35 12.66 -22.89
N ARG A 16 0.06 13.01 -22.96
CA ARG A 16 -0.41 14.33 -22.56
C ARG A 16 -0.26 14.55 -21.05
N ALA A 17 -0.63 13.56 -20.24
CA ALA A 17 -0.51 13.60 -18.79
C ALA A 17 0.97 13.75 -18.36
N LEU A 18 1.87 12.95 -18.94
CA LEU A 18 3.31 13.04 -18.69
C LEU A 18 3.90 14.41 -19.06
N ARG A 19 3.42 15.02 -20.15
CA ARG A 19 3.88 16.39 -20.52
C ARG A 19 3.29 17.48 -19.66
N SER A 20 2.10 17.29 -19.10
CA SER A 20 1.44 18.30 -18.25
C SER A 20 1.88 18.25 -16.79
N HIS A 21 2.40 17.11 -16.33
CA HIS A 21 2.86 16.91 -14.95
C HIS A 21 4.26 16.27 -14.93
N PRO A 22 5.27 16.91 -15.55
CA PRO A 22 6.62 16.37 -15.52
C PRO A 22 7.20 16.51 -14.11
N ILE A 23 7.75 15.43 -13.57
CA ILE A 23 8.49 15.48 -12.31
C ILE A 23 9.92 15.88 -12.63
N PRO A 24 10.45 17.04 -12.14
CA PRO A 24 11.83 17.46 -12.38
C PRO A 24 12.84 16.43 -11.86
N ASP A 25 14.00 16.29 -12.52
CA ASP A 25 15.03 15.33 -12.14
C ASP A 25 15.51 15.51 -10.70
N ALA A 26 15.75 16.77 -10.30
CA ALA A 26 16.20 17.07 -8.94
C ALA A 26 15.17 16.64 -7.88
N LEU A 27 13.88 16.90 -8.12
CA LEU A 27 12.79 16.50 -7.22
C LEU A 27 12.66 14.98 -7.15
N TRP A 28 12.79 14.29 -8.29
CA TRP A 28 12.75 12.83 -8.32
C TRP A 28 13.93 12.22 -7.56
N GLN A 29 15.14 12.73 -7.75
CA GLN A 29 16.32 12.26 -7.03
C GLN A 29 16.20 12.49 -5.52
N GLU A 30 15.67 13.65 -5.10
CA GLU A 30 15.39 13.94 -3.69
C GLU A 30 14.36 12.94 -3.13
N THR A 31 13.29 12.67 -3.86
CA THR A 31 12.26 11.70 -3.46
C THR A 31 12.85 10.31 -3.27
N VAL A 32 13.62 9.81 -4.24
CA VAL A 32 14.27 8.49 -4.15
C VAL A 32 15.27 8.42 -2.98
N ALA A 33 16.00 9.49 -2.72
CA ALA A 33 16.94 9.54 -1.60
C ALA A 33 16.25 9.53 -0.22
N ARG A 34 15.04 10.06 -0.13
CA ARG A 34 14.22 10.05 1.09
C ARG A 34 13.50 8.73 1.34
N LEU A 35 13.33 7.89 0.32
CA LEU A 35 12.61 6.63 0.37
C LEU A 35 13.59 5.45 0.15
N PRO A 36 14.35 5.02 1.18
CA PRO A 36 15.46 4.07 1.02
C PRO A 36 15.04 2.71 0.44
N PHE A 37 13.81 2.28 0.66
CA PHE A 37 13.27 1.05 0.09
C PHE A 37 13.18 1.08 -1.45
N LEU A 38 13.13 2.27 -2.07
CA LEU A 38 13.19 2.40 -3.53
C LEU A 38 14.59 2.08 -4.11
N ALA A 39 15.63 2.09 -3.28
CA ALA A 39 16.99 1.75 -3.72
C ALA A 39 17.16 0.29 -4.17
N THR A 40 16.22 -0.59 -3.85
CA THR A 40 16.18 -1.98 -4.33
C THR A 40 15.74 -2.09 -5.79
N LEU A 41 15.11 -1.05 -6.34
CA LEU A 41 14.60 -1.04 -7.71
C LEU A 41 15.72 -0.84 -8.73
N SER A 42 15.62 -1.54 -9.85
CA SER A 42 16.50 -1.29 -11.00
C SER A 42 16.26 0.11 -11.59
N PRO A 43 17.23 0.67 -12.34
CA PRO A 43 17.05 1.96 -13.03
C PRO A 43 15.81 2.00 -13.93
N ASP A 44 15.50 0.90 -14.63
CA ASP A 44 14.31 0.79 -15.49
C ASP A 44 13.01 0.79 -14.65
N ALA A 45 13.01 0.11 -13.51
CA ALA A 45 11.87 0.10 -12.58
C ALA A 45 11.65 1.49 -11.96
N LEU A 46 12.72 2.19 -11.57
CA LEU A 46 12.64 3.58 -11.11
C LEU A 46 12.11 4.53 -12.19
N GLY A 47 12.51 4.34 -13.44
CA GLY A 47 11.98 5.08 -14.57
C GLY A 47 10.47 4.87 -14.75
N ARG A 48 10.01 3.60 -14.70
CA ARG A 48 8.58 3.28 -14.76
C ARG A 48 7.81 3.82 -13.55
N LEU A 49 8.38 3.74 -12.35
CA LEU A 49 7.76 4.30 -11.15
C LEU A 49 7.55 5.82 -11.28
N ARG A 50 8.55 6.55 -11.78
CA ARG A 50 8.46 8.00 -12.03
C ARG A 50 7.33 8.33 -13.02
N GLU A 51 7.21 7.55 -14.11
CA GLU A 51 6.10 7.73 -15.04
C GLU A 51 4.74 7.48 -14.39
N LEU A 52 4.59 6.40 -13.61
CA LEU A 52 3.36 6.10 -12.88
C LEU A 52 3.04 7.19 -11.86
N THR A 53 4.03 7.70 -11.15
CA THR A 53 3.90 8.83 -10.21
C THR A 53 3.36 10.07 -10.93
N SER A 54 3.91 10.42 -12.08
CA SER A 54 3.44 11.55 -12.91
C SER A 54 1.98 11.35 -13.38
N LEU A 55 1.63 10.13 -13.81
CA LEU A 55 0.26 9.79 -14.22
C LEU A 55 -0.72 9.81 -13.04
N PHE A 56 -0.29 9.36 -11.88
CA PHE A 56 -1.08 9.40 -10.66
C PHE A 56 -1.38 10.84 -10.24
N VAL A 57 -0.37 11.70 -10.21
CA VAL A 57 -0.54 13.15 -9.93
C VAL A 57 -1.49 13.81 -10.92
N ALA A 58 -1.43 13.42 -12.21
CA ALA A 58 -2.36 13.94 -13.22
C ALA A 58 -3.81 13.48 -13.04
N LYS A 59 -4.04 12.33 -12.36
CA LYS A 59 -5.37 11.74 -12.16
C LYS A 59 -5.99 12.08 -10.81
N LYS A 60 -5.18 12.38 -9.79
CA LYS A 60 -5.60 12.57 -8.41
C LYS A 60 -5.59 14.05 -8.02
N SER A 61 -6.48 14.41 -7.10
CA SER A 61 -6.58 15.75 -6.54
C SER A 61 -6.03 15.71 -5.12
N PHE A 62 -4.99 16.48 -4.87
CA PHE A 62 -4.39 16.63 -3.55
C PHE A 62 -4.97 17.87 -2.87
N SER A 63 -5.33 17.74 -1.62
CA SER A 63 -5.77 18.83 -0.75
C SER A 63 -5.17 18.65 0.65
N THR A 64 -5.18 19.71 1.42
CA THR A 64 -4.68 19.70 2.79
C THR A 64 -5.74 20.14 3.78
N ALA A 65 -5.56 19.79 5.02
CA ALA A 65 -6.36 20.25 6.15
C ALA A 65 -5.49 21.02 7.15
N HIS A 66 -6.13 21.72 8.07
CA HIS A 66 -5.49 22.41 9.21
C HIS A 66 -4.33 23.36 8.84
N GLY A 67 -4.39 23.98 7.65
CA GLY A 67 -3.42 25.00 7.25
C GLY A 67 -2.07 24.45 6.79
N LEU A 68 -1.94 23.14 6.57
CA LEU A 68 -0.73 22.57 5.97
C LEU A 68 -0.51 23.14 4.57
N GLU A 69 0.68 23.64 4.29
CA GLU A 69 1.06 24.07 2.94
C GLU A 69 1.55 22.87 2.12
N LEU A 70 0.81 22.53 1.07
CA LEU A 70 1.14 21.41 0.21
C LEU A 70 2.27 21.79 -0.76
N THR A 71 3.35 21.01 -0.73
CA THR A 71 4.50 21.20 -1.62
C THR A 71 4.55 20.12 -2.71
N ASP A 72 5.21 20.41 -3.83
CA ASP A 72 5.45 19.41 -4.87
C ASP A 72 6.23 18.20 -4.34
N ALA A 73 7.14 18.41 -3.39
CA ALA A 73 7.91 17.35 -2.76
C ALA A 73 7.00 16.38 -1.96
N MET A 74 6.01 16.89 -1.25
CA MET A 74 5.02 16.09 -0.54
C MET A 74 4.17 15.26 -1.53
N ILE A 75 3.67 15.90 -2.58
CA ILE A 75 2.85 15.26 -3.61
C ILE A 75 3.63 14.12 -4.27
N VAL A 76 4.87 14.38 -4.69
CA VAL A 76 5.69 13.38 -5.38
C VAL A 76 6.09 12.24 -4.45
N ALA A 77 6.41 12.52 -3.19
CA ALA A 77 6.75 11.50 -2.20
C ALA A 77 5.56 10.56 -1.92
N ILE A 78 4.37 11.09 -1.68
CA ILE A 78 3.14 10.29 -1.49
C ILE A 78 2.83 9.50 -2.77
N ALA A 79 2.83 10.15 -3.92
CA ALA A 79 2.49 9.50 -5.19
C ALA A 79 3.47 8.39 -5.59
N ALA A 80 4.77 8.53 -5.29
CA ALA A 80 5.78 7.50 -5.54
C ALA A 80 5.54 6.25 -4.68
N GLN A 81 5.25 6.44 -3.40
CA GLN A 81 4.90 5.36 -2.48
C GLN A 81 3.59 4.66 -2.88
N ALA A 82 2.55 5.43 -3.20
CA ALA A 82 1.28 4.94 -3.69
C ALA A 82 1.39 4.11 -4.99
N CYS A 83 2.31 4.49 -5.89
CA CYS A 83 2.51 3.80 -7.17
C CYS A 83 3.39 2.55 -7.06
N LEU A 84 4.15 2.39 -5.98
CA LEU A 84 5.04 1.24 -5.81
C LEU A 84 4.29 -0.10 -5.81
N PRO A 85 3.19 -0.29 -5.08
CA PRO A 85 2.43 -1.54 -5.12
C PRO A 85 1.91 -1.90 -6.51
N VAL A 86 1.55 -0.91 -7.32
CA VAL A 86 0.99 -1.13 -8.66
C VAL A 86 2.02 -1.05 -9.80
N LEU A 87 3.33 -1.00 -9.48
CA LEU A 87 4.42 -0.83 -10.45
C LEU A 87 4.39 -1.85 -11.61
N ASN A 88 4.11 -3.12 -11.31
CA ASN A 88 4.02 -4.21 -12.27
C ASN A 88 2.58 -4.71 -12.49
N LEU A 89 1.60 -3.98 -11.96
CA LEU A 89 0.17 -4.15 -12.20
C LEU A 89 -0.35 -3.05 -13.13
N ASP A 90 -1.36 -2.29 -12.71
CA ASP A 90 -1.93 -1.20 -13.51
C ASP A 90 -2.51 -0.12 -12.60
N LEU A 91 -2.32 1.14 -12.99
CA LEU A 91 -2.86 2.29 -12.24
C LEU A 91 -4.40 2.34 -12.22
N SER A 92 -5.08 1.54 -13.04
CA SER A 92 -6.54 1.39 -13.01
C SER A 92 -7.06 0.75 -11.71
N LEU A 93 -6.22 0.11 -10.91
CA LEU A 93 -6.57 -0.34 -9.56
C LEU A 93 -6.96 0.83 -8.64
N TYR A 94 -6.55 2.03 -8.99
CA TYR A 94 -6.91 3.27 -8.30
C TYR A 94 -7.98 4.10 -9.01
N ASP A 95 -8.69 3.54 -9.99
CA ASP A 95 -9.82 4.22 -10.62
C ASP A 95 -11.03 4.24 -9.67
N GLY A 96 -12.01 5.11 -9.94
CA GLY A 96 -13.24 5.22 -9.16
C GLY A 96 -13.21 6.24 -8.01
N TRP A 97 -12.05 6.78 -7.67
CA TRP A 97 -11.89 7.84 -6.65
C TRP A 97 -10.79 8.83 -7.08
N VAL A 98 -10.76 10.02 -6.48
CA VAL A 98 -9.83 11.09 -6.91
C VAL A 98 -9.10 11.81 -5.78
N GLY A 99 -9.61 11.82 -4.56
CA GLY A 99 -9.11 12.66 -3.47
C GLY A 99 -7.94 12.03 -2.70
N VAL A 100 -6.89 12.80 -2.46
CA VAL A 100 -5.87 12.54 -1.43
C VAL A 100 -5.86 13.77 -0.52
N VAL A 101 -6.18 13.58 0.75
CA VAL A 101 -6.24 14.65 1.76
C VAL A 101 -5.08 14.47 2.72
N VAL A 102 -4.27 15.50 2.89
CA VAL A 102 -3.07 15.45 3.73
C VAL A 102 -3.25 16.33 4.95
N TYR A 103 -3.16 15.74 6.12
CA TYR A 103 -3.14 16.41 7.42
C TYR A 103 -1.70 16.66 7.87
N PRO A 104 -1.42 17.66 8.71
CA PRO A 104 -0.06 17.87 9.23
C PRO A 104 0.46 16.72 10.09
N GLY A 105 -0.39 16.09 10.90
CA GLY A 105 -0.13 14.95 11.77
C GLY A 105 -1.38 14.09 11.92
N GLU A 106 -1.41 13.23 12.93
CA GLU A 106 -2.56 12.38 13.25
C GLU A 106 -3.87 13.16 13.31
N PHE A 107 -4.96 12.49 13.01
CA PHE A 107 -6.31 13.06 12.98
C PHE A 107 -7.30 12.09 13.62
N VAL A 108 -8.39 12.65 14.15
CA VAL A 108 -9.43 11.85 14.79
C VAL A 108 -10.44 11.37 13.76
N ILE A 109 -10.62 10.06 13.70
CA ILE A 109 -11.70 9.42 12.94
C ILE A 109 -12.82 9.00 13.90
N ARG A 110 -14.06 9.03 13.39
CA ARG A 110 -15.23 8.51 14.12
C ARG A 110 -15.66 7.21 13.49
N LYS A 111 -15.47 6.13 14.22
CA LYS A 111 -15.91 4.79 13.82
C LYS A 111 -17.18 4.43 14.59
N THR A 112 -18.08 3.76 13.89
CA THR A 112 -19.25 3.14 14.52
C THR A 112 -18.91 1.68 14.78
N VAL A 113 -18.84 1.29 16.05
CA VAL A 113 -18.56 -0.08 16.48
C VAL A 113 -19.81 -0.65 17.11
N GLN A 114 -20.20 -1.86 16.72
CA GLN A 114 -21.29 -2.60 17.36
C GLN A 114 -20.68 -3.63 18.33
N ASP A 115 -21.10 -3.59 19.60
CA ASP A 115 -20.67 -4.55 20.59
C ASP A 115 -21.39 -5.91 20.47
N GLU A 116 -20.99 -6.88 21.31
CA GLU A 116 -21.57 -8.24 21.33
C GLU A 116 -23.08 -8.26 21.64
N ASP A 117 -23.58 -7.23 22.31
CA ASP A 117 -25.01 -7.07 22.66
C ASP A 117 -25.79 -6.34 21.54
N GLY A 118 -25.14 -5.98 20.45
CA GLY A 118 -25.75 -5.29 19.31
C GLY A 118 -25.91 -3.78 19.51
N VAL A 119 -25.31 -3.20 20.54
CA VAL A 119 -25.35 -1.76 20.80
C VAL A 119 -24.29 -1.06 19.95
N VAL A 120 -24.71 0.01 19.29
CA VAL A 120 -23.87 0.80 18.42
C VAL A 120 -23.20 1.92 19.21
N HIS A 121 -21.87 1.96 19.18
CA HIS A 121 -21.06 2.98 19.83
C HIS A 121 -20.34 3.83 18.76
N GLU A 122 -20.33 5.14 18.94
CA GLU A 122 -19.39 6.02 18.23
C GLU A 122 -18.08 6.06 19.03
N VAL A 123 -16.99 5.61 18.40
CA VAL A 123 -15.65 5.64 19.00
C VAL A 123 -14.80 6.64 18.21
N GLU A 124 -14.17 7.57 18.92
CA GLU A 124 -13.13 8.43 18.36
C GLU A 124 -11.79 7.70 18.47
N GLN A 125 -11.07 7.59 17.35
CA GLN A 125 -9.77 6.95 17.28
C GLN A 125 -8.79 7.87 16.55
N ASP A 126 -7.59 8.02 17.10
CA ASP A 126 -6.49 8.68 16.39
C ASP A 126 -6.04 7.78 15.24
N ALA A 127 -5.81 8.38 14.09
CA ALA A 127 -5.40 7.70 12.88
C ALA A 127 -4.32 8.48 12.13
N SER A 128 -3.35 7.74 11.60
CA SER A 128 -2.31 8.26 10.72
C SER A 128 -2.71 8.19 9.24
N GLY A 129 -3.68 7.33 8.93
CA GLY A 129 -4.25 7.15 7.58
C GLY A 129 -5.69 6.64 7.63
N GLU A 130 -6.41 6.80 6.54
CA GLU A 130 -7.73 6.22 6.32
C GLU A 130 -8.07 6.17 4.83
N ALA A 131 -8.41 4.99 4.32
CA ALA A 131 -8.89 4.78 2.98
C ALA A 131 -10.40 4.53 2.96
N TRP A 132 -11.18 5.39 2.32
CA TRP A 132 -12.63 5.24 2.23
C TRP A 132 -13.03 4.51 0.95
N GLU A 133 -13.95 3.56 1.05
CA GLU A 133 -14.50 2.89 -0.12
C GLU A 133 -15.15 3.93 -1.07
N GLY A 134 -14.69 3.96 -2.33
CA GLY A 134 -15.12 4.97 -3.31
C GLY A 134 -14.79 6.43 -2.96
N GLY A 135 -14.19 6.68 -1.80
CA GLY A 135 -13.86 8.00 -1.27
C GLY A 135 -12.36 8.33 -1.32
N PRO A 136 -11.93 9.39 -0.63
CA PRO A 136 -10.54 9.80 -0.60
C PRO A 136 -9.66 8.82 0.18
N VAL A 137 -8.35 9.00 0.03
CA VAL A 137 -7.32 8.57 0.99
C VAL A 137 -6.97 9.78 1.85
N ILE A 138 -6.94 9.61 3.15
CA ILE A 138 -6.54 10.62 4.12
C ILE A 138 -5.22 10.17 4.74
N LEU A 139 -4.24 11.06 4.87
CA LEU A 139 -2.89 10.75 5.34
C LEU A 139 -2.40 11.82 6.31
N SER A 140 -1.75 11.41 7.38
CA SER A 140 -0.87 12.24 8.17
C SER A 140 0.44 12.46 7.41
N TRP A 141 0.87 13.72 7.24
CA TRP A 141 2.15 14.02 6.61
C TRP A 141 3.33 13.61 7.50
N GLU A 142 3.19 13.78 8.81
CA GLU A 142 4.20 13.37 9.77
C GLU A 142 4.54 11.89 9.60
N ASP A 143 3.53 11.04 9.47
CA ASP A 143 3.69 9.60 9.27
C ASP A 143 4.09 9.25 7.83
N ALA A 144 3.52 9.92 6.84
CA ALA A 144 3.84 9.69 5.42
C ALA A 144 5.31 9.96 5.04
N GLN A 145 6.02 10.78 5.84
CA GLN A 145 7.44 11.06 5.65
C GLN A 145 8.37 10.20 6.52
N MET A 146 7.81 9.40 7.45
CA MET A 146 8.60 8.47 8.28
C MET A 146 9.16 7.34 7.42
N THR A 147 10.48 7.27 7.33
CA THR A 147 11.19 6.30 6.47
C THR A 147 12.51 5.86 7.10
N ASP A 148 12.61 5.90 8.43
CA ASP A 148 13.86 5.61 9.14
C ASP A 148 14.29 4.13 9.04
N GLY A 149 13.43 3.26 8.52
CA GLY A 149 13.77 1.88 8.14
C GLY A 149 14.01 0.92 9.30
N HIS A 150 13.72 1.35 10.54
CA HIS A 150 13.86 0.48 11.70
C HIS A 150 12.69 -0.48 11.88
N ASP A 151 11.49 -0.04 11.54
CA ASP A 151 10.28 -0.85 11.48
C ASP A 151 9.80 -1.02 10.03
N ALA A 152 8.72 -1.74 9.83
CA ALA A 152 8.12 -1.95 8.52
C ALA A 152 7.03 -0.92 8.19
N TYR A 153 6.75 0.01 9.10
CA TYR A 153 5.65 0.96 9.00
C TYR A 153 5.76 1.89 7.79
N ASN A 154 4.68 2.01 7.04
CA ASN A 154 4.53 2.97 5.95
C ASN A 154 3.05 3.25 5.67
N VAL A 155 2.51 4.29 6.26
CA VAL A 155 1.09 4.64 6.16
C VAL A 155 0.61 4.80 4.70
N VAL A 156 1.44 5.29 3.80
CA VAL A 156 1.05 5.46 2.39
C VAL A 156 0.84 4.10 1.72
N ILE A 157 1.79 3.17 1.87
CA ILE A 157 1.65 1.82 1.31
C ILE A 157 0.44 1.12 1.95
N HIS A 158 0.22 1.28 3.26
CA HIS A 158 -0.91 0.76 4.02
C HIS A 158 -2.25 1.18 3.39
N GLU A 159 -2.51 2.47 3.29
CA GLU A 159 -3.77 2.99 2.78
C GLU A 159 -4.00 2.64 1.31
N PHE A 160 -2.93 2.58 0.52
CA PHE A 160 -3.01 2.19 -0.87
C PHE A 160 -3.15 0.67 -1.07
N ALA A 161 -2.72 -0.16 -0.11
CA ALA A 161 -3.07 -1.58 -0.08
C ALA A 161 -4.57 -1.76 0.18
N HIS A 162 -5.17 -1.03 1.11
CA HIS A 162 -6.63 -1.01 1.28
C HIS A 162 -7.35 -0.57 0.00
N LYS A 163 -6.86 0.44 -0.72
CA LYS A 163 -7.45 0.83 -2.02
C LYS A 163 -7.39 -0.27 -3.07
N ILE A 164 -6.37 -1.11 -3.05
CA ILE A 164 -6.27 -2.27 -3.93
C ILE A 164 -7.26 -3.35 -3.47
N ASP A 165 -7.35 -3.61 -2.18
CA ASP A 165 -8.27 -4.59 -1.60
C ASP A 165 -9.74 -4.23 -1.91
N MET A 166 -10.10 -2.95 -1.78
CA MET A 166 -11.44 -2.42 -2.05
C MET A 166 -11.86 -2.44 -3.53
N VAL A 167 -11.05 -2.89 -4.47
CA VAL A 167 -11.42 -2.89 -5.91
C VAL A 167 -12.57 -3.86 -6.21
N ASN A 168 -12.74 -4.91 -5.44
CA ASN A 168 -13.78 -5.92 -5.61
C ASN A 168 -14.87 -5.91 -4.52
N GLY A 169 -14.83 -4.94 -3.59
CA GLY A 169 -15.80 -4.81 -2.48
C GLY A 169 -15.20 -4.08 -1.29
N ALA A 170 -15.67 -4.37 -0.10
CA ALA A 170 -15.07 -3.89 1.12
C ALA A 170 -13.67 -4.52 1.30
N ALA A 171 -12.77 -3.82 2.02
CA ALA A 171 -11.47 -4.38 2.35
C ALA A 171 -11.64 -5.58 3.29
N ASP A 172 -11.20 -6.75 2.84
CA ASP A 172 -11.34 -8.01 3.57
C ASP A 172 -10.07 -8.88 3.58
N GLY A 173 -8.96 -8.39 3.00
CA GLY A 173 -7.70 -9.11 2.85
C GLY A 173 -7.67 -10.03 1.62
N TYR A 174 -8.67 -9.93 0.75
CA TYR A 174 -8.77 -10.73 -0.49
C TYR A 174 -8.78 -9.82 -1.72
N PRO A 175 -7.65 -9.20 -2.05
CA PRO A 175 -7.57 -8.28 -3.17
C PRO A 175 -7.88 -8.97 -4.49
N PRO A 176 -8.36 -8.24 -5.51
CA PRO A 176 -8.84 -8.85 -6.76
C PRO A 176 -7.73 -9.58 -7.52
N LEU A 177 -8.00 -10.81 -7.93
CA LEU A 177 -7.10 -11.62 -8.75
C LEU A 177 -7.47 -11.52 -10.23
N PHE A 178 -6.60 -10.92 -11.03
CA PHE A 178 -6.81 -10.73 -12.46
C PHE A 178 -6.06 -11.79 -13.27
N ARG A 179 -6.76 -12.54 -14.13
CA ARG A 179 -6.15 -13.57 -14.98
C ARG A 179 -4.93 -13.08 -15.78
N ARG A 180 -4.96 -11.83 -16.24
CA ARG A 180 -3.85 -11.24 -17.04
C ARG A 180 -2.55 -11.07 -16.27
N TRP A 181 -2.64 -11.00 -14.92
CA TRP A 181 -1.46 -10.76 -14.07
C TRP A 181 -1.11 -11.97 -13.20
N HIS A 182 -2.11 -12.76 -12.77
CA HIS A 182 -1.95 -13.73 -11.71
C HIS A 182 -2.04 -15.18 -12.21
N ALA A 183 -2.84 -15.48 -13.26
CA ALA A 183 -2.93 -16.84 -13.78
C ALA A 183 -1.67 -17.23 -14.59
N PRO A 184 -1.24 -18.50 -14.56
CA PRO A 184 -1.87 -19.63 -13.86
C PRO A 184 -1.35 -19.81 -12.42
N HIS A 185 -0.48 -18.98 -11.90
CA HIS A 185 0.33 -19.20 -10.71
C HIS A 185 -0.33 -18.76 -9.39
N LEU A 186 -1.43 -18.02 -9.46
CA LEU A 186 -2.15 -17.53 -8.31
C LEU A 186 -3.66 -17.52 -8.60
N ASP A 187 -4.41 -18.26 -7.82
CA ASP A 187 -5.88 -18.27 -7.82
C ASP A 187 -6.43 -18.04 -6.40
N ALA A 188 -7.75 -17.95 -6.26
CA ALA A 188 -8.40 -17.63 -4.99
C ALA A 188 -8.16 -18.69 -3.92
N GLN A 189 -8.04 -19.99 -4.30
CA GLN A 189 -7.79 -21.04 -3.33
C GLN A 189 -6.35 -20.98 -2.82
N ALA A 190 -5.37 -20.80 -3.71
CA ALA A 190 -3.97 -20.65 -3.32
C ALA A 190 -3.76 -19.40 -2.45
N TRP A 191 -4.53 -18.32 -2.69
CA TRP A 191 -4.54 -17.14 -1.83
C TRP A 191 -5.06 -17.50 -0.44
N ALA A 192 -6.27 -18.05 -0.35
CA ALA A 192 -6.91 -18.40 0.91
C ALA A 192 -6.05 -19.33 1.76
N ASP A 193 -5.55 -20.44 1.17
CA ASP A 193 -4.76 -21.43 1.89
C ASP A 193 -3.53 -20.84 2.59
N VAL A 194 -2.81 -19.91 1.94
CA VAL A 194 -1.60 -19.32 2.50
C VAL A 194 -1.92 -18.11 3.39
N PHE A 195 -2.83 -17.24 2.95
CA PHE A 195 -3.15 -16.01 3.65
C PHE A 195 -3.86 -16.26 4.98
N GLU A 196 -4.91 -17.08 4.97
CA GLU A 196 -5.67 -17.46 6.18
C GLU A 196 -4.77 -18.16 7.19
N HIS A 197 -3.98 -19.13 6.72
CA HIS A 197 -3.05 -19.83 7.60
C HIS A 197 -2.04 -18.87 8.27
N ALA A 198 -1.49 -17.93 7.51
CA ALA A 198 -0.54 -16.95 8.05
C ALA A 198 -1.22 -15.98 9.03
N TYR A 199 -2.46 -15.55 8.73
CA TYR A 199 -3.25 -14.69 9.59
C TYR A 199 -3.59 -15.37 10.92
N ASP A 200 -4.12 -16.61 10.86
CA ASP A 200 -4.47 -17.40 12.07
C ASP A 200 -3.24 -17.62 12.96
N GLN A 201 -2.09 -17.94 12.36
CA GLN A 201 -0.84 -18.09 13.10
C GLN A 201 -0.39 -16.78 13.74
N PHE A 202 -0.57 -15.65 13.05
CA PHE A 202 -0.23 -14.34 13.58
C PHE A 202 -1.15 -13.97 14.74
N CYS A 203 -2.46 -14.11 14.62
CA CYS A 203 -3.44 -13.86 15.69
C CYS A 203 -3.12 -14.74 16.91
N ALA A 204 -2.89 -16.04 16.74
CA ALA A 204 -2.53 -16.93 17.84
C ALA A 204 -1.22 -16.51 18.53
N ARG A 205 -0.25 -15.96 17.79
CA ARG A 205 1.00 -15.41 18.35
C ARG A 205 0.74 -14.15 19.17
N VAL A 206 -0.10 -13.25 18.69
CA VAL A 206 -0.51 -12.02 19.39
C VAL A 206 -1.25 -12.36 20.68
N ASP A 207 -2.24 -13.25 20.63
CA ASP A 207 -3.04 -13.70 21.77
C ASP A 207 -2.20 -14.40 22.85
N ALA A 208 -1.12 -15.03 22.47
CA ALA A 208 -0.22 -15.71 23.41
C ALA A 208 0.72 -14.77 24.16
N VAL A 209 0.76 -13.48 23.82
CA VAL A 209 1.66 -12.49 24.43
C VAL A 209 1.13 -12.09 25.81
N PRO A 210 1.85 -12.37 26.92
CA PRO A 210 1.44 -11.89 28.24
C PRO A 210 1.52 -10.36 28.33
N ASP A 211 0.62 -9.73 29.09
CA ASP A 211 0.58 -8.26 29.30
C ASP A 211 1.95 -7.65 29.62
N ARG A 212 2.72 -8.32 30.48
CA ARG A 212 4.08 -7.88 30.88
C ARG A 212 5.10 -7.86 29.74
N ALA A 213 4.83 -8.57 28.64
CA ALA A 213 5.71 -8.66 27.48
C ALA A 213 5.19 -7.82 26.30
N TRP A 214 3.98 -7.27 26.41
CA TRP A 214 3.29 -6.59 25.32
C TRP A 214 4.13 -5.46 24.71
N ALA A 215 4.55 -4.48 25.50
CA ALA A 215 5.32 -3.34 25.02
C ALA A 215 6.67 -3.73 24.36
N ARG A 216 7.22 -4.89 24.74
CA ARG A 216 8.40 -5.43 24.09
C ARG A 216 8.05 -6.09 22.76
N PHE A 217 6.99 -6.88 22.73
CA PHE A 217 6.51 -7.56 21.53
C PHE A 217 6.15 -6.55 20.46
N GLU A 218 5.35 -5.54 20.79
CA GLU A 218 4.95 -4.46 19.89
C GLU A 218 6.18 -3.75 19.27
N ARG A 219 7.17 -3.39 20.06
CA ARG A 219 8.39 -2.73 19.57
C ARG A 219 9.29 -3.63 18.70
N GLU A 220 9.35 -4.95 19.00
CA GLU A 220 10.28 -5.88 18.36
C GLU A 220 9.61 -6.68 17.22
N SER A 221 8.30 -6.63 17.08
CA SER A 221 7.55 -7.30 16.01
C SER A 221 7.82 -6.66 14.66
N LEU A 222 8.09 -7.48 13.65
CA LEU A 222 8.19 -6.99 12.27
C LEU A 222 6.83 -6.56 11.71
N ILE A 223 5.79 -7.33 12.05
CA ILE A 223 4.39 -7.05 11.71
C ILE A 223 3.77 -6.40 12.94
N ASP A 224 3.21 -5.21 12.77
CA ASP A 224 2.50 -4.51 13.85
C ASP A 224 1.37 -5.40 14.40
N PRO A 225 1.25 -5.57 15.72
CA PRO A 225 0.16 -6.33 16.33
C PRO A 225 -1.24 -5.88 15.91
N TYR A 226 -1.42 -4.63 15.51
CA TYR A 226 -2.66 -4.10 14.92
C TYR A 226 -3.15 -4.93 13.71
N ALA A 227 -2.25 -5.57 12.99
CA ALA A 227 -2.58 -6.48 11.90
C ALA A 227 -3.48 -7.66 12.32
N ALA A 228 -3.56 -7.98 13.62
CA ALA A 228 -4.45 -9.03 14.12
C ALA A 228 -5.92 -8.60 14.24
N ASP A 229 -6.23 -7.30 14.16
CA ASP A 229 -7.58 -6.77 14.33
C ASP A 229 -8.53 -7.22 13.20
N HIS A 230 -8.01 -7.29 11.97
CA HIS A 230 -8.83 -7.69 10.81
C HIS A 230 -7.93 -8.20 9.67
N PRO A 231 -8.39 -9.17 8.83
CA PRO A 231 -7.62 -9.65 7.67
C PRO A 231 -7.19 -8.53 6.70
N SER A 232 -7.99 -7.47 6.53
CA SER A 232 -7.59 -6.31 5.71
C SER A 232 -6.39 -5.57 6.28
N GLU A 233 -6.31 -5.43 7.62
CA GLU A 233 -5.16 -4.81 8.28
C GLU A 233 -3.91 -5.70 8.14
N PHE A 234 -4.09 -7.01 8.29
CA PHE A 234 -3.01 -7.95 8.04
C PHE A 234 -2.47 -7.87 6.62
N PHE A 235 -3.35 -7.75 5.62
CA PHE A 235 -2.93 -7.55 4.23
C PHE A 235 -2.18 -6.23 4.04
N ALA A 236 -2.66 -5.13 4.62
CA ALA A 236 -2.04 -3.82 4.50
C ALA A 236 -0.66 -3.78 5.18
N VAL A 237 -0.55 -4.21 6.44
CA VAL A 237 0.72 -4.25 7.19
C VAL A 237 1.73 -5.21 6.56
N CYS A 238 1.28 -6.38 6.06
CA CYS A 238 2.17 -7.28 5.32
C CYS A 238 2.64 -6.69 3.99
N SER A 239 1.83 -5.85 3.34
CA SER A 239 2.23 -5.11 2.15
C SER A 239 3.30 -4.06 2.46
N GLU A 240 3.18 -3.35 3.58
CA GLU A 240 4.25 -2.47 4.07
C GLU A 240 5.55 -3.25 4.25
N ALA A 241 5.50 -4.36 5.01
CA ALA A 241 6.67 -5.19 5.29
C ALA A 241 7.34 -5.74 4.02
N LEU A 242 6.54 -6.14 3.03
CA LEU A 242 7.04 -6.59 1.72
C LEU A 242 7.92 -5.52 1.05
N PHE A 243 7.49 -4.27 1.05
CA PHE A 243 8.21 -3.21 0.34
C PHE A 243 9.28 -2.53 1.18
N VAL A 244 9.07 -2.36 2.48
CA VAL A 244 9.99 -1.63 3.37
C VAL A 244 11.07 -2.54 3.96
N ARG A 245 10.73 -3.76 4.37
CA ARG A 245 11.63 -4.72 5.03
C ARG A 245 11.60 -6.11 4.37
N PRO A 246 11.78 -6.21 3.04
CA PRO A 246 11.51 -7.42 2.27
C PRO A 246 12.29 -8.66 2.76
N LYS A 247 13.56 -8.51 3.12
CA LYS A 247 14.40 -9.63 3.59
C LYS A 247 13.98 -10.13 4.97
N ALA A 248 13.59 -9.23 5.87
CA ALA A 248 13.10 -9.61 7.18
C ALA A 248 11.74 -10.30 7.05
N PHE A 249 10.86 -9.76 6.20
CA PHE A 249 9.55 -10.33 5.93
C PHE A 249 9.64 -11.73 5.31
N GLU A 250 10.50 -11.92 4.31
CA GLU A 250 10.74 -13.23 3.72
C GLU A 250 11.29 -14.24 4.74
N SER A 251 12.21 -13.80 5.61
CA SER A 251 12.79 -14.67 6.64
C SER A 251 11.77 -15.12 7.68
N GLU A 252 10.83 -14.25 8.07
CA GLU A 252 9.83 -14.52 9.11
C GLU A 252 8.58 -15.20 8.55
N PHE A 253 8.13 -14.79 7.35
CA PHE A 253 6.92 -15.27 6.70
C PHE A 253 7.18 -15.72 5.25
N PRO A 254 7.97 -16.77 5.00
CA PRO A 254 8.46 -17.10 3.65
C PRO A 254 7.35 -17.46 2.65
N GLU A 255 6.27 -18.12 3.09
CA GLU A 255 5.15 -18.48 2.22
C GLU A 255 4.29 -17.27 1.89
N LEU A 256 4.00 -16.42 2.88
CA LEU A 256 3.25 -15.19 2.70
C LEU A 256 4.04 -14.19 1.85
N TYR A 257 5.36 -14.10 2.05
CA TYR A 257 6.22 -13.29 1.18
C TYR A 257 6.07 -13.71 -0.29
N ARG A 258 6.19 -15.02 -0.58
CA ARG A 258 6.04 -15.52 -1.96
C ARG A 258 4.65 -15.25 -2.53
N LEU A 259 3.61 -15.38 -1.71
CA LEU A 259 2.23 -15.06 -2.11
C LEU A 259 2.10 -13.59 -2.53
N LEU A 260 2.53 -12.66 -1.67
CA LEU A 260 2.45 -11.21 -1.94
C LEU A 260 3.40 -10.78 -3.07
N ALA A 261 4.61 -11.32 -3.14
CA ALA A 261 5.53 -11.06 -4.25
C ALA A 261 4.91 -11.43 -5.60
N ARG A 262 4.22 -12.58 -5.70
CA ARG A 262 3.48 -13.00 -6.89
C ARG A 262 2.29 -12.10 -7.17
N TYR A 263 1.55 -11.70 -6.14
CA TYR A 263 0.42 -10.80 -6.27
C TYR A 263 0.86 -9.46 -6.87
N TYR A 264 1.83 -8.80 -6.24
CA TYR A 264 2.38 -7.52 -6.71
C TYR A 264 3.30 -7.65 -7.92
N ARG A 265 3.68 -8.88 -8.30
CA ARG A 265 4.64 -9.18 -9.37
C ARG A 265 5.98 -8.47 -9.15
N GLN A 266 6.39 -8.40 -7.90
CA GLN A 266 7.61 -7.76 -7.45
C GLN A 266 8.29 -8.66 -6.42
N ASP A 267 9.61 -8.79 -6.52
CA ASP A 267 10.45 -9.54 -5.58
C ASP A 267 11.49 -8.58 -4.97
N PRO A 268 11.08 -7.76 -3.98
CA PRO A 268 11.98 -6.75 -3.41
C PRO A 268 13.16 -7.32 -2.64
N ALA A 269 13.08 -8.56 -2.13
CA ALA A 269 14.20 -9.25 -1.50
C ALA A 269 15.20 -9.79 -2.53
N GLY A 270 14.78 -9.98 -3.79
CA GLY A 270 15.64 -10.48 -4.88
C GLY A 270 16.00 -11.95 -4.75
N THR A 271 15.11 -12.77 -4.20
CA THR A 271 15.37 -14.18 -3.86
C THR A 271 14.84 -15.18 -4.88
N GLY A 272 14.23 -14.71 -5.98
CA GLY A 272 13.64 -15.55 -7.02
C GLY A 272 12.22 -16.01 -6.69
N ALA A 273 11.51 -15.29 -5.81
CA ALA A 273 10.12 -15.62 -5.43
C ALA A 273 9.14 -15.68 -6.61
N LEU A 274 9.46 -14.99 -7.71
CA LEU A 274 8.65 -15.00 -8.95
C LEU A 274 8.97 -16.18 -9.87
N ASP A 275 10.12 -16.80 -9.71
CA ASP A 275 10.65 -17.85 -10.62
C ASP A 275 10.26 -19.26 -10.16
N THR A 276 9.76 -19.38 -8.93
CA THR A 276 9.35 -20.68 -8.35
C THR A 276 7.89 -20.96 -8.71
N PRO A 277 7.54 -22.17 -9.26
CA PRO A 277 6.17 -22.53 -9.59
C PRO A 277 5.26 -22.64 -8.39
#